data_7b4bc8698d46c05a03e9b0cce98595a4
#
_entry.id   7b4bc8698d46c05a03e9b0cce98595a4
#
_cell.length_a   1.000
_cell.length_b   1.000
_cell.length_c   1.000
_cell.angle_alpha   90.00
_cell.angle_beta   90.00
_cell.angle_gamma   90.00
#
_symmetry.space_group_name_H-M   'P 1'
#
loop_
_entity.id
_entity.type
_entity.pdbx_description
1 polymer ?
#
loop_
_entity_poly.entity_id
_entity_poly.type
_entity_poly.pdbx_seq_one_letter_code
_entity_poly.pdbx_strand_id
1 'polypeptide(L)'
;MTKRKAVLAGAGATGIVAAAILLPNANASQSPAGSGPVVARKMTAASAAGVAEKLGERLGDAYGGAYYDAGKQRLVVNVVGDDDAAEAAVAQSGAVPRAVRNSTATLKSAAGTLTRRAAIPGTAWAVDPRTNQVIVTADRTVTGQRWDRLETAVEALGEGVARIQKSKGEFKPFADGGDAIFGGGSRCSLGFNVTTQDGGRGFLTAGHCGVAADRWTDENGAALGTVQAATFPGEGDFALVTYDDPGADAPDVVDVGGGQTVPIRGAAEAAVGQQVFRMGSTTGLRDGQVTGLNATVNYPEGTVTGLIQTDVCAEPGDSGGALFTRDGAAIGLTSGGSGNCDVGGETFFQPVTTALDAVGARIP
;
A
#
# COMPACT_ATOMS: atom_id res chain seq x y z
N MET A 1 -18.16 -42.14 -64.19
CA MET A 1 -18.31 -41.40 -65.50
C MET A 1 -17.37 -40.21 -65.43
N THR A 2 -16.18 -40.38 -66.01
CA THR A 2 -15.66 -39.88 -67.28
C THR A 2 -15.67 -38.32 -67.32
N LYS A 3 -14.57 -37.61 -67.57
CA LYS A 3 -13.34 -37.69 -68.41
C LYS A 3 -12.45 -36.50 -67.99
N ARG A 4 -11.21 -36.61 -67.63
CA ARG A 4 -9.99 -36.43 -68.46
C ARG A 4 -10.09 -35.39 -69.59
N LYS A 5 -9.20 -34.37 -69.53
CA LYS A 5 -8.19 -34.15 -70.54
C LYS A 5 -7.17 -33.11 -70.15
N ALA A 6 -5.93 -33.48 -70.28
CA ALA A 6 -4.68 -32.74 -70.27
C ALA A 6 -4.38 -32.16 -71.65
N VAL A 7 -3.22 -31.49 -71.73
CA VAL A 7 -2.38 -31.22 -72.94
C VAL A 7 -2.17 -29.73 -73.16
N LEU A 8 -1.05 -29.09 -73.36
CA LEU A 8 0.40 -29.32 -73.57
C LEU A 8 1.06 -27.93 -73.70
N ALA A 9 2.18 -27.71 -73.05
CA ALA A 9 3.50 -27.41 -73.58
C ALA A 9 3.66 -26.28 -74.64
N GLY A 10 4.53 -25.38 -74.35
CA GLY A 10 5.16 -24.45 -75.23
C GLY A 10 6.44 -23.88 -74.64
N ALA A 11 7.56 -24.40 -75.05
CA ALA A 11 8.91 -23.94 -74.71
C ALA A 11 9.29 -22.71 -75.54
N GLY A 12 9.96 -21.80 -74.95
CA GLY A 12 10.59 -20.67 -75.65
C GLY A 12 11.79 -20.16 -74.83
N ALA A 13 12.96 -20.63 -75.19
CA ALA A 13 14.22 -20.13 -74.69
C ALA A 13 14.59 -18.80 -75.38
N THR A 14 15.15 -17.85 -74.65
CA THR A 14 16.38 -17.08 -75.00
C THR A 14 16.54 -15.87 -74.14
N GLY A 15 17.79 -15.62 -73.72
CA GLY A 15 18.27 -14.27 -73.44
C GLY A 15 18.81 -14.07 -72.01
N ILE A 16 20.00 -14.61 -71.69
CA ILE A 16 20.80 -14.17 -70.53
C ILE A 16 21.38 -12.78 -70.84
N VAL A 17 20.95 -11.76 -70.11
CA VAL A 17 21.72 -10.51 -69.95
C VAL A 17 22.01 -10.34 -68.49
N ALA A 18 23.24 -10.62 -68.09
CA ALA A 18 23.77 -10.36 -66.78
C ALA A 18 24.05 -8.83 -66.67
N ALA A 19 23.14 -8.10 -66.01
CA ALA A 19 23.43 -6.78 -65.55
C ALA A 19 23.94 -6.86 -64.12
N ALA A 20 25.24 -6.73 -63.93
CA ALA A 20 25.85 -6.54 -62.62
C ALA A 20 25.45 -5.16 -62.10
N ILE A 21 24.47 -5.13 -61.16
CA ILE A 21 24.15 -3.96 -60.39
C ILE A 21 25.14 -3.92 -59.23
N LEU A 22 26.14 -3.05 -59.31
CA LEU A 22 26.97 -2.65 -58.21
C LEU A 22 26.08 -1.93 -57.17
N LEU A 23 25.74 -2.63 -56.10
CA LEU A 23 25.14 -2.00 -54.91
C LEU A 23 26.26 -1.22 -54.21
N PRO A 24 26.08 0.10 -53.97
CA PRO A 24 27.00 0.83 -53.10
C PRO A 24 26.85 0.26 -51.68
N ASN A 25 27.95 -0.20 -51.09
CA ASN A 25 28.06 -0.43 -49.65
C ASN A 25 27.75 0.88 -48.90
N ALA A 26 26.50 1.06 -48.57
CA ALA A 26 26.12 2.03 -47.56
C ALA A 26 26.54 1.46 -46.22
N ASN A 27 27.75 1.73 -45.78
CA ASN A 27 28.10 1.74 -44.36
C ASN A 27 27.22 2.82 -43.70
N ALA A 28 25.99 2.44 -43.35
CA ALA A 28 25.22 3.20 -42.41
C ALA A 28 25.93 3.03 -41.08
N SER A 29 26.81 3.94 -40.75
CA SER A 29 27.20 4.26 -39.38
C SER A 29 25.91 4.47 -38.64
N GLN A 30 25.48 3.45 -37.87
CA GLN A 30 24.43 3.62 -36.85
C GLN A 30 25.02 4.61 -35.84
N SER A 31 24.72 5.88 -36.03
CA SER A 31 24.84 6.84 -34.93
C SER A 31 24.07 6.25 -33.75
N PRO A 32 24.65 6.19 -32.53
CA PRO A 32 23.90 5.80 -31.37
C PRO A 32 22.67 6.67 -31.31
N ALA A 33 21.50 6.04 -31.21
CA ALA A 33 20.22 6.72 -31.11
C ALA A 33 20.36 7.82 -30.06
N GLY A 34 20.25 9.08 -30.50
CA GLY A 34 20.38 10.22 -29.64
C GLY A 34 19.42 10.05 -28.44
N SER A 35 20.00 10.13 -27.27
CA SER A 35 19.26 10.25 -26.01
C SER A 35 18.52 11.60 -26.02
N GLY A 36 17.38 11.62 -26.69
CA GLY A 36 16.40 12.70 -26.44
C GLY A 36 16.01 12.69 -24.97
N PRO A 37 15.61 13.84 -24.41
CA PRO A 37 15.23 13.89 -23.00
C PRO A 37 14.14 12.85 -22.75
N VAL A 38 14.41 11.89 -21.84
CA VAL A 38 13.44 10.86 -21.44
C VAL A 38 12.31 11.59 -20.73
N VAL A 39 11.15 11.65 -21.38
CA VAL A 39 9.99 12.34 -20.83
C VAL A 39 9.30 11.40 -19.82
N ALA A 40 9.14 11.86 -18.60
CA ALA A 40 8.42 11.13 -17.57
C ALA A 40 6.99 10.75 -18.03
N ARG A 41 6.61 9.48 -17.85
CA ARG A 41 5.33 8.94 -18.31
C ARG A 41 4.24 9.19 -17.27
N LYS A 42 3.02 9.39 -17.72
CA LYS A 42 1.84 9.31 -16.85
C LYS A 42 1.62 7.86 -16.45
N MET A 43 1.36 7.62 -15.16
CA MET A 43 1.12 6.31 -14.57
C MET A 43 -0.12 6.34 -13.71
N THR A 44 -0.77 5.20 -13.50
CA THR A 44 -1.70 5.01 -12.39
C THR A 44 -0.93 4.74 -11.11
N ALA A 45 -1.52 4.94 -9.93
CA ALA A 45 -0.86 4.64 -8.66
C ALA A 45 -0.42 3.17 -8.56
N ALA A 46 -1.28 2.23 -9.01
CA ALA A 46 -0.96 0.80 -9.02
C ALA A 46 0.24 0.47 -9.94
N SER A 47 0.29 1.04 -11.16
CA SER A 47 1.43 0.82 -12.05
C SER A 47 2.71 1.48 -11.51
N ALA A 48 2.58 2.61 -10.82
CA ALA A 48 3.70 3.30 -10.18
C ALA A 48 4.29 2.47 -9.02
N ALA A 49 3.45 1.79 -8.22
CA ALA A 49 3.90 0.90 -7.14
C ALA A 49 4.78 -0.24 -7.68
N GLY A 50 4.34 -0.96 -8.72
CA GLY A 50 5.14 -2.03 -9.31
C GLY A 50 6.43 -1.55 -10.00
N VAL A 51 6.48 -0.32 -10.51
CA VAL A 51 7.72 0.29 -11.04
C VAL A 51 8.66 0.66 -9.88
N ALA A 52 8.14 1.22 -8.78
CA ALA A 52 8.91 1.61 -7.61
C ALA A 52 9.59 0.39 -6.95
N GLU A 53 8.87 -0.72 -6.81
CA GLU A 53 9.39 -1.98 -6.28
C GLU A 53 10.60 -2.47 -7.10
N LYS A 54 10.43 -2.64 -8.41
CA LYS A 54 11.51 -3.08 -9.32
C LYS A 54 12.72 -2.15 -9.32
N LEU A 55 12.49 -0.83 -9.21
CA LEU A 55 13.57 0.13 -9.10
C LEU A 55 14.25 0.05 -7.73
N GLY A 56 13.51 -0.22 -6.65
CA GLY A 56 14.09 -0.46 -5.32
C GLY A 56 15.06 -1.64 -5.32
N GLU A 57 14.69 -2.76 -5.94
CA GLU A 57 15.57 -3.92 -6.10
C GLU A 57 16.80 -3.60 -6.97
N ARG A 58 16.59 -2.92 -8.10
CA ARG A 58 17.65 -2.62 -9.05
C ARG A 58 18.67 -1.61 -8.52
N LEU A 59 18.23 -0.58 -7.82
CA LEU A 59 19.08 0.52 -7.35
C LEU A 59 19.78 0.20 -6.02
N GLY A 60 19.26 -0.74 -5.21
CA GLY A 60 19.88 -1.15 -3.96
C GLY A 60 20.17 0.05 -3.04
N ASP A 61 21.43 0.26 -2.70
CA ASP A 61 21.85 1.35 -1.79
C ASP A 61 21.66 2.75 -2.36
N ALA A 62 21.58 2.90 -3.69
CA ALA A 62 21.26 4.17 -4.35
C ALA A 62 19.75 4.51 -4.27
N TYR A 63 18.89 3.61 -3.78
CA TYR A 63 17.46 3.86 -3.66
C TYR A 63 17.11 4.62 -2.39
N GLY A 64 16.55 5.83 -2.55
CA GLY A 64 16.10 6.70 -1.45
C GLY A 64 14.59 6.68 -1.21
N GLY A 65 13.86 5.72 -1.82
CA GLY A 65 12.40 5.61 -1.75
C GLY A 65 11.69 6.22 -2.95
N ALA A 66 10.38 6.05 -3.02
CA ALA A 66 9.57 6.59 -4.11
C ALA A 66 8.20 7.06 -3.62
N TYR A 67 7.57 7.96 -4.38
CA TYR A 67 6.19 8.38 -4.14
C TYR A 67 5.49 8.73 -5.46
N TYR A 68 4.18 8.57 -5.45
CA TYR A 68 3.32 8.93 -6.57
C TYR A 68 2.83 10.37 -6.43
N ASP A 69 3.11 11.19 -7.43
CA ASP A 69 2.55 12.55 -7.55
C ASP A 69 1.21 12.45 -8.29
N ALA A 70 0.12 12.40 -7.54
CA ALA A 70 -1.23 12.25 -8.08
C ALA A 70 -1.64 13.44 -8.97
N GLY A 71 -1.20 14.66 -8.65
CA GLY A 71 -1.50 15.86 -9.44
C GLY A 71 -0.86 15.82 -10.82
N LYS A 72 0.32 15.25 -10.92
CA LYS A 72 1.04 15.08 -12.18
C LYS A 72 0.90 13.69 -12.79
N GLN A 73 0.30 12.75 -12.06
CA GLN A 73 0.19 11.34 -12.44
C GLN A 73 1.56 10.71 -12.74
N ARG A 74 2.56 10.95 -11.91
CA ARG A 74 3.94 10.52 -12.11
C ARG A 74 4.52 9.85 -10.88
N LEU A 75 5.36 8.85 -11.12
CA LEU A 75 6.22 8.29 -10.08
C LEU A 75 7.46 9.18 -9.93
N VAL A 76 7.77 9.57 -8.70
CA VAL A 76 9.05 10.21 -8.34
C VAL A 76 9.87 9.19 -7.57
N VAL A 77 11.11 8.98 -7.98
CA VAL A 77 12.06 8.04 -7.36
C VAL A 77 13.28 8.80 -6.86
N ASN A 78 13.53 8.65 -5.58
CA ASN A 78 14.68 9.26 -4.93
C ASN A 78 15.94 8.44 -5.21
N VAL A 79 16.98 9.12 -5.66
CA VAL A 79 18.32 8.57 -5.91
C VAL A 79 19.29 9.21 -4.90
N VAL A 80 20.11 8.40 -4.25
CA VAL A 80 21.04 8.87 -3.23
C VAL A 80 22.28 9.50 -3.90
N GLY A 81 22.58 10.74 -3.54
CA GLY A 81 23.70 11.48 -4.09
C GLY A 81 23.50 11.89 -5.56
N ASP A 82 24.61 12.09 -6.26
CA ASP A 82 24.66 12.47 -7.68
C ASP A 82 25.11 11.24 -8.51
N ASP A 83 24.23 10.23 -8.63
CA ASP A 83 24.48 9.00 -9.39
C ASP A 83 23.77 9.05 -10.75
N ASP A 84 24.50 9.55 -11.77
CA ASP A 84 23.99 9.69 -13.14
C ASP A 84 23.45 8.36 -13.72
N ALA A 85 24.05 7.21 -13.36
CA ALA A 85 23.62 5.92 -13.87
C ALA A 85 22.30 5.49 -13.23
N ALA A 86 22.13 5.71 -11.94
CA ALA A 86 20.89 5.47 -11.21
C ALA A 86 19.77 6.41 -11.69
N GLU A 87 20.08 7.70 -11.86
CA GLU A 87 19.11 8.68 -12.41
C GLU A 87 18.65 8.30 -13.82
N ALA A 88 19.59 7.90 -14.69
CA ALA A 88 19.27 7.42 -16.04
C ALA A 88 18.39 6.17 -16.01
N ALA A 89 18.64 5.23 -15.09
CA ALA A 89 17.83 4.04 -14.92
C ALA A 89 16.39 4.38 -14.49
N VAL A 90 16.23 5.33 -13.57
CA VAL A 90 14.91 5.84 -13.15
C VAL A 90 14.19 6.49 -14.33
N ALA A 91 14.86 7.40 -15.05
CA ALA A 91 14.28 8.10 -16.21
C ALA A 91 13.84 7.11 -17.30
N GLN A 92 14.66 6.08 -17.61
CA GLN A 92 14.32 5.03 -18.58
C GLN A 92 13.05 4.24 -18.20
N SER A 93 12.75 4.08 -16.91
CA SER A 93 11.51 3.47 -16.44
C SER A 93 10.27 4.35 -16.65
N GLY A 94 10.45 5.61 -17.02
CA GLY A 94 9.41 6.63 -17.18
C GLY A 94 9.07 7.35 -15.87
N ALA A 95 9.85 7.12 -14.80
CA ALA A 95 9.75 7.85 -13.54
C ALA A 95 10.61 9.15 -13.56
N VAL A 96 10.39 9.98 -12.54
CA VAL A 96 11.17 11.22 -12.34
C VAL A 96 12.24 10.96 -11.28
N PRO A 97 13.53 11.05 -11.59
CA PRO A 97 14.56 10.96 -10.56
C PRO A 97 14.60 12.23 -9.72
N ARG A 98 14.95 12.08 -8.44
CA ARG A 98 15.19 13.18 -7.51
C ARG A 98 16.38 12.85 -6.61
N ALA A 99 17.44 13.65 -6.67
CA ALA A 99 18.59 13.49 -5.78
C ALA A 99 18.20 13.74 -4.32
N VAL A 100 18.65 12.86 -3.42
CA VAL A 100 18.39 12.91 -1.99
C VAL A 100 19.62 12.49 -1.18
N ARG A 101 19.58 12.71 0.15
CA ARG A 101 20.70 12.40 1.05
C ARG A 101 20.64 10.96 1.60
N ASN A 102 19.43 10.49 1.98
CA ASN A 102 19.29 9.27 2.73
C ASN A 102 18.82 8.10 1.85
N SER A 103 19.49 6.96 1.97
CA SER A 103 19.01 5.71 1.36
C SER A 103 17.82 5.14 2.15
N THR A 104 17.02 4.32 1.49
CA THR A 104 15.95 3.57 2.18
C THR A 104 16.52 2.68 3.30
N ALA A 105 17.71 2.10 3.11
CA ALA A 105 18.40 1.32 4.13
C ALA A 105 18.73 2.17 5.37
N THR A 106 19.27 3.39 5.17
CA THR A 106 19.53 4.34 6.26
C THR A 106 18.25 4.69 7.02
N LEU A 107 17.18 5.03 6.30
CA LEU A 107 15.90 5.41 6.94
C LEU A 107 15.23 4.24 7.67
N LYS A 108 15.28 3.02 7.12
CA LYS A 108 14.83 1.81 7.81
C LYS A 108 15.64 1.51 9.08
N SER A 109 16.95 1.67 9.03
CA SER A 109 17.84 1.51 10.20
C SER A 109 17.53 2.53 11.28
N ALA A 110 17.26 3.78 10.90
CA ALA A 110 16.83 4.84 11.82
C ALA A 110 15.48 4.50 12.48
N ALA A 111 14.47 4.10 11.71
CA ALA A 111 13.18 3.65 12.24
C ALA A 111 13.35 2.47 13.22
N GLY A 112 14.16 1.46 12.86
CA GLY A 112 14.48 0.34 13.77
C GLY A 112 15.22 0.77 15.05
N THR A 113 16.01 1.85 14.99
CA THR A 113 16.64 2.42 16.18
C THR A 113 15.61 3.11 17.09
N LEU A 114 14.64 3.82 16.51
CA LEU A 114 13.52 4.39 17.27
C LEU A 114 12.69 3.30 17.96
N THR A 115 12.38 2.20 17.26
CA THR A 115 11.65 1.06 17.84
C THR A 115 12.37 0.50 19.09
N ARG A 116 13.69 0.44 19.08
CA ARG A 116 14.46 -0.07 20.23
C ARG A 116 14.64 0.95 21.36
N ARG A 117 14.66 2.25 21.07
CA ARG A 117 15.06 3.28 22.03
C ARG A 117 13.95 4.25 22.44
N ALA A 118 12.95 4.41 21.62
CA ALA A 118 11.91 5.43 21.74
C ALA A 118 10.49 4.88 21.53
N ALA A 119 10.25 3.58 21.80
CA ALA A 119 8.90 3.01 21.87
C ALA A 119 8.16 3.60 23.07
N ILE A 120 7.67 4.81 22.92
CA ILE A 120 6.95 5.60 23.94
C ILE A 120 5.48 5.61 23.56
N PRO A 121 4.54 5.16 24.42
CA PRO A 121 3.11 5.30 24.15
C PRO A 121 2.76 6.75 23.76
N GLY A 122 2.00 6.91 22.69
CA GLY A 122 1.70 8.21 22.10
C GLY A 122 2.68 8.64 21.00
N THR A 123 3.54 7.76 20.53
CA THR A 123 4.44 8.03 19.39
C THR A 123 4.16 7.13 18.20
N ALA A 124 4.37 7.66 17.01
CA ALA A 124 4.35 6.91 15.76
C ALA A 124 5.46 7.42 14.83
N TRP A 125 5.94 6.60 13.91
CA TRP A 125 6.87 7.01 12.86
C TRP A 125 6.69 6.23 11.58
N ALA A 126 6.94 6.92 10.47
CA ALA A 126 7.02 6.35 9.13
C ALA A 126 8.11 7.04 8.32
N VAL A 127 8.62 6.34 7.30
CA VAL A 127 9.48 6.95 6.29
C VAL A 127 8.62 7.74 5.32
N ASP A 128 8.88 9.04 5.20
CA ASP A 128 8.27 9.88 4.18
C ASP A 128 9.25 10.08 3.01
N PRO A 129 9.02 9.46 1.86
CA PRO A 129 9.88 9.61 0.70
C PRO A 129 9.82 11.03 0.08
N ARG A 130 8.78 11.82 0.37
CA ARG A 130 8.66 13.21 -0.10
C ARG A 130 9.70 14.11 0.56
N THR A 131 9.93 13.92 1.87
CA THR A 131 10.94 14.66 2.64
C THR A 131 12.28 13.92 2.72
N ASN A 132 12.31 12.63 2.35
CA ASN A 132 13.44 11.70 2.51
C ASN A 132 13.93 11.63 3.96
N GLN A 133 12.97 11.55 4.90
CA GLN A 133 13.20 11.50 6.35
C GLN A 133 12.25 10.50 7.02
N VAL A 134 12.62 10.07 8.23
CA VAL A 134 11.68 9.45 9.16
C VAL A 134 10.88 10.57 9.84
N ILE A 135 9.58 10.57 9.65
CA ILE A 135 8.67 11.49 10.35
C ILE A 135 8.24 10.82 11.64
N VAL A 136 8.57 11.41 12.76
CA VAL A 136 8.19 10.95 14.09
C VAL A 136 7.05 11.83 14.58
N THR A 137 5.87 11.26 14.77
CA THR A 137 4.71 11.98 15.31
C THR A 137 4.60 11.68 16.80
N ALA A 138 4.51 12.71 17.60
CA ALA A 138 4.21 12.63 19.04
C ALA A 138 2.83 13.23 19.32
N ASP A 139 1.97 12.47 19.99
CA ASP A 139 0.65 12.94 20.37
C ASP A 139 0.69 13.87 21.60
N ARG A 140 -0.46 14.38 22.00
CA ARG A 140 -0.58 15.34 23.09
C ARG A 140 -0.17 14.81 24.47
N THR A 141 -0.07 13.47 24.64
CA THR A 141 0.31 12.84 25.91
C THR A 141 1.81 12.75 26.10
N VAL A 142 2.60 12.92 25.03
CA VAL A 142 4.06 12.88 25.06
C VAL A 142 4.62 14.22 25.53
N THR A 143 4.85 14.35 26.84
CA THR A 143 5.34 15.56 27.49
C THR A 143 6.43 15.28 28.53
N GLY A 144 7.17 16.31 28.97
CA GLY A 144 8.21 16.22 30.01
C GLY A 144 9.27 15.17 29.64
N GLN A 145 9.64 14.31 30.58
CA GLN A 145 10.70 13.29 30.38
C GLN A 145 10.48 12.37 29.18
N ARG A 146 9.20 12.11 28.79
CA ARG A 146 8.90 11.32 27.57
C ARG A 146 9.27 12.09 26.32
N TRP A 147 8.99 13.40 26.31
CA TRP A 147 9.39 14.29 25.23
C TRP A 147 10.92 14.39 25.12
N ASP A 148 11.62 14.65 26.24
CA ASP A 148 13.09 14.79 26.29
C ASP A 148 13.77 13.51 25.78
N ARG A 149 13.25 12.33 26.17
CA ARG A 149 13.74 11.04 25.69
C ARG A 149 13.54 10.85 24.19
N LEU A 150 12.37 11.26 23.66
CA LEU A 150 12.06 11.19 22.23
C LEU A 150 13.00 12.09 21.44
N GLU A 151 13.16 13.34 21.87
CA GLU A 151 14.02 14.35 21.25
C GLU A 151 15.48 13.87 21.20
N THR A 152 16.02 13.40 22.33
CA THR A 152 17.36 12.80 22.41
C THR A 152 17.53 11.61 21.44
N ALA A 153 16.52 10.74 21.33
CA ALA A 153 16.58 9.59 20.44
C ALA A 153 16.57 9.98 18.95
N VAL A 154 15.82 11.02 18.59
CA VAL A 154 15.77 11.55 17.22
C VAL A 154 17.06 12.28 16.85
N GLU A 155 17.59 13.13 17.73
CA GLU A 155 18.87 13.82 17.54
C GLU A 155 20.04 12.85 17.34
N ALA A 156 20.04 11.74 18.08
CA ALA A 156 21.08 10.69 17.96
C ALA A 156 21.07 9.95 16.59
N LEU A 157 20.04 10.11 15.75
CA LEU A 157 20.01 9.55 14.39
C LEU A 157 20.85 10.35 13.40
N GLY A 158 21.19 11.60 13.73
CA GLY A 158 21.92 12.51 12.86
C GLY A 158 21.04 13.51 12.12
N GLU A 159 21.65 14.60 11.71
CA GLU A 159 20.98 15.71 11.03
C GLU A 159 20.32 15.28 9.72
N GLY A 160 19.05 15.63 9.53
CA GLY A 160 18.31 15.39 8.30
C GLY A 160 17.83 13.95 8.10
N VAL A 161 18.04 13.04 9.08
CA VAL A 161 17.57 11.65 9.00
C VAL A 161 16.14 11.52 9.50
N ALA A 162 15.78 12.20 10.60
CA ALA A 162 14.43 12.19 11.15
C ALA A 162 14.02 13.59 11.62
N ARG A 163 12.71 13.80 11.75
CA ARG A 163 12.15 15.02 12.38
C ARG A 163 10.93 14.67 13.22
N ILE A 164 10.71 15.43 14.30
CA ILE A 164 9.52 15.29 15.14
C ILE A 164 8.45 16.28 14.70
N GLN A 165 7.21 15.81 14.66
CA GLN A 165 6.01 16.65 14.56
C GLN A 165 5.03 16.31 15.69
N LYS A 166 4.16 17.25 16.06
CA LYS A 166 3.15 17.05 17.10
C LYS A 166 1.79 16.76 16.45
N SER A 167 1.11 15.71 16.92
CA SER A 167 -0.31 15.48 16.65
C SER A 167 -1.17 16.22 17.68
N LYS A 168 -2.36 16.66 17.26
CA LYS A 168 -3.34 17.29 18.15
C LYS A 168 -4.14 16.27 18.96
N GLY A 169 -4.23 15.03 18.48
CA GLY A 169 -5.00 13.95 19.08
C GLY A 169 -4.21 13.14 20.09
N GLU A 170 -4.64 11.92 20.31
CA GLU A 170 -4.03 10.90 21.13
C GLU A 170 -4.12 9.59 20.34
N PHE A 171 -3.01 8.83 20.22
CA PHE A 171 -3.01 7.55 19.52
C PHE A 171 -3.75 6.52 20.35
N LYS A 172 -4.83 5.99 19.79
CA LYS A 172 -5.67 4.95 20.35
C LYS A 172 -6.07 3.98 19.25
N PRO A 173 -6.23 2.68 19.54
CA PRO A 173 -7.02 1.80 18.69
C PRO A 173 -8.43 2.37 18.59
N PHE A 174 -9.02 2.27 17.41
CA PHE A 174 -10.42 2.64 17.25
C PHE A 174 -11.25 1.36 17.39
N ALA A 175 -12.31 1.40 18.17
CA ALA A 175 -13.21 0.28 18.38
C ALA A 175 -14.61 0.68 17.95
N ASP A 176 -14.99 0.53 16.69
CA ASP A 176 -16.34 0.58 16.11
C ASP A 176 -16.27 0.89 14.59
N GLY A 177 -16.75 0.10 13.63
CA GLY A 177 -16.73 0.48 12.37
C GLY A 177 -17.09 -0.04 11.10
N GLY A 178 -17.04 -0.45 10.05
CA GLY A 178 -17.57 -0.85 8.73
C GLY A 178 -19.02 -1.33 8.85
N ASP A 179 -19.40 -2.46 8.25
CA ASP A 179 -20.61 -3.13 8.73
C ASP A 179 -20.36 -3.51 10.17
N ALA A 180 -21.23 -3.02 11.06
CA ALA A 180 -20.99 -3.13 12.49
C ALA A 180 -21.02 -4.60 12.93
N ILE A 181 -19.94 -5.04 13.55
CA ILE A 181 -19.86 -6.33 14.22
C ILE A 181 -19.72 -6.12 15.72
N PHE A 182 -20.42 -6.91 16.53
CA PHE A 182 -20.50 -6.74 17.98
C PHE A 182 -20.02 -7.99 18.71
N GLY A 183 -19.14 -7.82 19.70
CA GLY A 183 -18.60 -8.94 20.47
C GLY A 183 -17.85 -8.48 21.71
N GLY A 184 -17.93 -9.22 22.84
CA GLY A 184 -17.18 -8.89 24.06
C GLY A 184 -17.49 -7.54 24.69
N GLY A 185 -18.63 -6.91 24.35
CA GLY A 185 -18.96 -5.53 24.75
C GLY A 185 -18.27 -4.46 23.87
N SER A 186 -17.59 -4.89 22.83
CA SER A 186 -16.94 -4.02 21.82
C SER A 186 -17.74 -4.04 20.52
N ARG A 187 -17.54 -2.99 19.72
CA ARG A 187 -18.05 -2.89 18.36
C ARG A 187 -16.88 -2.66 17.42
N CYS A 188 -16.79 -3.42 16.34
CA CYS A 188 -15.78 -3.32 15.29
C CYS A 188 -16.40 -3.40 13.90
N SER A 189 -15.56 -3.46 12.87
CA SER A 189 -15.96 -3.54 11.47
C SER A 189 -15.60 -4.85 10.81
N LEU A 190 -16.45 -5.31 9.95
CA LEU A 190 -16.09 -6.18 8.85
C LEU A 190 -15.25 -5.37 7.84
N GLY A 191 -14.03 -5.80 7.54
CA GLY A 191 -13.18 -5.18 6.54
C GLY A 191 -13.49 -5.71 5.13
N PHE A 192 -13.06 -6.93 4.86
CA PHE A 192 -13.25 -7.59 3.56
C PHE A 192 -13.70 -9.03 3.76
N ASN A 193 -14.66 -9.46 2.95
CA ASN A 193 -14.99 -10.87 2.83
C ASN A 193 -13.85 -11.63 2.16
N VAL A 194 -13.58 -12.85 2.64
CA VAL A 194 -12.48 -13.69 2.17
C VAL A 194 -12.89 -15.14 2.06
N THR A 195 -12.14 -15.88 1.22
CA THR A 195 -12.19 -17.34 1.18
C THR A 195 -10.91 -17.89 1.81
N THR A 196 -11.05 -18.81 2.75
CA THR A 196 -9.93 -19.51 3.41
C THR A 196 -9.33 -20.59 2.50
N GLN A 197 -8.17 -21.14 2.85
CA GLN A 197 -7.50 -22.18 2.04
C GLN A 197 -8.31 -23.46 1.89
N ASP A 198 -9.10 -23.81 2.91
CA ASP A 198 -10.01 -24.96 2.89
C ASP A 198 -11.34 -24.70 2.17
N GLY A 199 -11.51 -23.49 1.61
CA GLY A 199 -12.71 -23.08 0.87
C GLY A 199 -13.84 -22.54 1.74
N GLY A 200 -13.62 -22.40 3.05
CA GLY A 200 -14.57 -21.75 3.97
C GLY A 200 -14.73 -20.26 3.66
N ARG A 201 -15.83 -19.67 4.14
CA ARG A 201 -16.06 -18.23 4.05
C ARG A 201 -15.80 -17.55 5.38
N GLY A 202 -15.24 -16.34 5.30
CA GLY A 202 -14.97 -15.52 6.46
C GLY A 202 -14.78 -14.06 6.06
N PHE A 203 -14.35 -13.26 7.02
CA PHE A 203 -13.98 -11.88 6.79
C PHE A 203 -12.75 -11.50 7.62
N LEU A 204 -12.06 -10.48 7.15
CA LEU A 204 -10.98 -9.84 7.89
C LEU A 204 -11.51 -8.65 8.70
N THR A 205 -10.95 -8.47 9.89
CA THR A 205 -11.14 -7.30 10.76
C THR A 205 -9.82 -6.95 11.45
N ALA A 206 -9.81 -5.98 12.36
CA ALA A 206 -8.62 -5.64 13.13
C ALA A 206 -8.27 -6.73 14.17
N GLY A 207 -6.98 -6.89 14.45
CA GLY A 207 -6.49 -7.86 15.43
C GLY A 207 -6.91 -7.54 16.84
N HIS A 208 -6.88 -6.25 17.23
CA HIS A 208 -7.35 -5.81 18.55
C HIS A 208 -8.85 -6.12 18.77
N CYS A 209 -9.66 -6.17 17.71
CA CYS A 209 -11.02 -6.67 17.77
C CYS A 209 -11.04 -8.18 18.02
N GLY A 210 -10.23 -8.95 17.28
CA GLY A 210 -10.15 -10.40 17.43
C GLY A 210 -9.65 -10.88 18.79
N VAL A 211 -8.80 -10.10 19.49
CA VAL A 211 -8.38 -10.41 20.85
C VAL A 211 -9.39 -9.95 21.92
N ALA A 212 -10.29 -9.03 21.56
CA ALA A 212 -11.32 -8.54 22.48
C ALA A 212 -12.52 -9.50 22.60
N ALA A 213 -12.81 -10.30 21.55
CA ALA A 213 -13.94 -11.22 21.52
C ALA A 213 -13.68 -12.41 20.59
N ASP A 214 -14.05 -13.61 21.03
CA ASP A 214 -13.95 -14.84 20.23
C ASP A 214 -15.10 -14.99 19.24
N ARG A 215 -16.25 -14.34 19.48
CA ARG A 215 -17.46 -14.44 18.67
C ARG A 215 -18.05 -13.07 18.39
N TRP A 216 -18.54 -12.94 17.17
CA TRP A 216 -19.13 -11.71 16.68
C TRP A 216 -20.56 -11.90 16.23
N THR A 217 -21.39 -10.88 16.41
CA THR A 217 -22.78 -10.80 15.97
C THR A 217 -22.98 -9.60 15.05
N ASP A 218 -24.05 -9.59 14.28
CA ASP A 218 -24.53 -8.43 13.56
C ASP A 218 -25.19 -7.39 14.49
N GLU A 219 -25.69 -6.30 13.93
CA GLU A 219 -26.39 -5.23 14.65
C GLU A 219 -27.70 -5.68 15.33
N ASN A 220 -28.30 -6.80 14.88
CA ASN A 220 -29.51 -7.37 15.44
C ASN A 220 -29.22 -8.42 16.53
N GLY A 221 -27.94 -8.70 16.81
CA GLY A 221 -27.50 -9.73 17.76
C GLY A 221 -27.52 -11.15 17.18
N ALA A 222 -27.72 -11.33 15.87
CA ALA A 222 -27.62 -12.64 15.24
C ALA A 222 -26.16 -13.07 15.13
N ALA A 223 -25.87 -14.35 15.41
CA ALA A 223 -24.51 -14.89 15.33
C ALA A 223 -23.96 -14.72 13.90
N LEU A 224 -22.78 -14.13 13.80
CA LEU A 224 -22.11 -13.86 12.54
C LEU A 224 -20.95 -14.82 12.31
N GLY A 225 -20.02 -14.92 13.29
CA GLY A 225 -18.86 -15.76 13.12
C GLY A 225 -17.97 -15.86 14.35
N THR A 226 -16.96 -16.75 14.21
CA THR A 226 -16.00 -17.10 15.25
C THR A 226 -14.58 -16.75 14.80
N VAL A 227 -13.80 -16.11 15.68
CA VAL A 227 -12.39 -15.74 15.43
C VAL A 227 -11.55 -17.01 15.31
N GLN A 228 -10.81 -17.13 14.22
CA GLN A 228 -9.88 -18.24 13.97
C GLN A 228 -8.44 -17.87 14.22
N ALA A 229 -8.08 -16.61 13.94
CA ALA A 229 -6.75 -16.08 14.15
C ALA A 229 -6.83 -14.58 14.44
N ALA A 230 -5.96 -14.10 15.34
CA ALA A 230 -5.79 -12.68 15.60
C ALA A 230 -4.34 -12.37 15.93
N THR A 231 -3.85 -11.24 15.43
CA THR A 231 -2.52 -10.71 15.72
C THR A 231 -2.68 -9.26 16.20
N PHE A 232 -2.35 -9.02 17.47
CA PHE A 232 -2.31 -7.68 18.09
C PHE A 232 -1.82 -7.81 19.55
N PRO A 233 -0.94 -6.88 20.04
CA PRO A 233 -0.06 -6.04 19.25
C PRO A 233 1.09 -6.81 18.62
N GLY A 234 2.03 -6.17 17.92
CA GLY A 234 3.22 -6.79 17.36
C GLY A 234 3.41 -6.52 15.87
N GLU A 235 3.62 -7.57 15.08
CA GLU A 235 3.88 -7.46 13.62
C GLU A 235 2.61 -7.26 12.78
N GLY A 236 1.56 -6.68 13.38
CA GLY A 236 0.32 -6.35 12.69
C GLY A 236 -0.86 -6.17 13.63
N ASP A 237 -2.01 -5.83 13.02
CA ASP A 237 -3.30 -5.63 13.67
C ASP A 237 -4.42 -6.17 12.76
N PHE A 238 -4.57 -7.50 12.73
CA PHE A 238 -5.55 -8.19 11.87
C PHE A 238 -6.12 -9.43 12.55
N ALA A 239 -7.34 -9.78 12.19
CA ALA A 239 -7.99 -11.03 12.59
C ALA A 239 -8.80 -11.63 11.44
N LEU A 240 -8.87 -12.96 11.41
CA LEU A 240 -9.77 -13.75 10.57
C LEU A 240 -10.93 -14.23 11.42
N VAL A 241 -12.14 -13.93 10.98
CA VAL A 241 -13.40 -14.45 11.51
C VAL A 241 -14.04 -15.33 10.45
N THR A 242 -14.32 -16.59 10.75
CA THR A 242 -15.09 -17.46 9.85
C THR A 242 -16.58 -17.35 10.17
N TYR A 243 -17.41 -17.33 9.15
CA TYR A 243 -18.86 -17.33 9.32
C TYR A 243 -19.30 -18.65 9.98
N ASP A 244 -20.20 -18.55 10.97
CA ASP A 244 -20.78 -19.72 11.64
C ASP A 244 -21.79 -20.44 10.72
N ASP A 245 -22.43 -19.72 9.78
CA ASP A 245 -23.28 -20.29 8.74
C ASP A 245 -22.45 -20.51 7.44
N PRO A 246 -22.24 -21.75 7.00
CA PRO A 246 -21.53 -22.02 5.74
C PRO A 246 -22.24 -21.46 4.49
N GLY A 247 -23.56 -21.17 4.60
CA GLY A 247 -24.36 -20.57 3.54
C GLY A 247 -24.44 -19.04 3.61
N ALA A 248 -23.66 -18.40 4.49
CA ALA A 248 -23.66 -16.95 4.64
C ALA A 248 -23.44 -16.24 3.30
N ASP A 249 -24.28 -15.24 3.01
CA ASP A 249 -24.06 -14.34 1.88
C ASP A 249 -22.89 -13.42 2.22
N ALA A 250 -21.79 -13.59 1.52
CA ALA A 250 -20.54 -12.87 1.74
C ALA A 250 -20.02 -12.33 0.40
N PRO A 251 -20.68 -11.30 -0.17
CA PRO A 251 -20.31 -10.74 -1.45
C PRO A 251 -18.96 -10.00 -1.38
N ASP A 252 -18.25 -9.97 -2.51
CA ASP A 252 -16.96 -9.29 -2.64
C ASP A 252 -17.15 -7.79 -2.86
N VAL A 253 -17.82 -7.12 -1.95
CA VAL A 253 -18.13 -5.70 -2.03
C VAL A 253 -17.88 -5.00 -0.69
N VAL A 254 -17.66 -3.69 -0.76
CA VAL A 254 -17.76 -2.78 0.38
C VAL A 254 -19.05 -1.97 0.21
N ASP A 255 -19.96 -2.03 1.17
CA ASP A 255 -21.11 -1.12 1.24
C ASP A 255 -20.61 0.28 1.59
N VAL A 256 -20.85 1.23 0.73
CA VAL A 256 -20.41 2.63 0.94
C VAL A 256 -21.55 3.54 1.38
N GLY A 257 -22.68 2.94 1.77
CA GLY A 257 -23.87 3.64 2.23
C GLY A 257 -24.82 4.04 1.10
N GLY A 258 -26.06 4.34 1.50
CA GLY A 258 -27.10 4.76 0.55
C GLY A 258 -27.50 3.69 -0.48
N GLY A 259 -27.28 2.40 -0.18
CA GLY A 259 -27.54 1.29 -1.08
C GLY A 259 -26.53 1.17 -2.23
N GLN A 260 -25.38 1.79 -2.12
CA GLN A 260 -24.29 1.71 -3.08
C GLN A 260 -23.17 0.81 -2.57
N THR A 261 -22.59 0.02 -3.48
CA THR A 261 -21.47 -0.87 -3.17
C THR A 261 -20.30 -0.63 -4.12
N VAL A 262 -19.09 -0.89 -3.65
CA VAL A 262 -17.88 -0.94 -4.47
C VAL A 262 -17.44 -2.39 -4.57
N PRO A 263 -17.46 -3.00 -5.78
CA PRO A 263 -16.94 -4.35 -5.97
C PRO A 263 -15.44 -4.40 -5.70
N ILE A 264 -15.01 -5.34 -4.85
CA ILE A 264 -13.59 -5.58 -4.56
C ILE A 264 -13.08 -6.67 -5.49
N ARG A 265 -11.99 -6.39 -6.19
CA ARG A 265 -11.46 -7.20 -7.30
C ARG A 265 -10.16 -7.92 -6.97
N GLY A 266 -9.66 -7.74 -5.76
CA GLY A 266 -8.43 -8.32 -5.26
C GLY A 266 -7.68 -7.37 -4.35
N ALA A 267 -6.57 -7.84 -3.78
CA ALA A 267 -5.70 -7.07 -2.91
C ALA A 267 -4.57 -6.38 -3.71
N ALA A 268 -4.10 -5.24 -3.22
CA ALA A 268 -2.95 -4.53 -3.79
C ALA A 268 -2.12 -3.84 -2.70
N GLU A 269 -0.84 -3.64 -3.00
CA GLU A 269 0.06 -2.86 -2.16
C GLU A 269 -0.25 -1.36 -2.23
N ALA A 270 -0.07 -0.68 -1.10
CA ALA A 270 -0.22 0.76 -1.02
C ALA A 270 0.98 1.49 -1.62
N ALA A 271 0.76 2.69 -2.18
CA ALA A 271 1.82 3.60 -2.61
C ALA A 271 1.64 4.98 -1.97
N VAL A 272 2.73 5.58 -1.46
CA VAL A 272 2.67 6.94 -0.91
C VAL A 272 2.18 7.91 -1.98
N GLY A 273 1.16 8.71 -1.65
CA GLY A 273 0.45 9.62 -2.56
C GLY A 273 -0.73 9.00 -3.30
N GLN A 274 -1.01 7.73 -3.06
CA GLN A 274 -2.20 7.06 -3.60
C GLN A 274 -3.46 7.59 -2.93
N GLN A 275 -4.48 7.94 -3.73
CA GLN A 275 -5.82 8.23 -3.24
C GLN A 275 -6.48 6.94 -2.79
N VAL A 276 -7.05 6.96 -1.60
CA VAL A 276 -7.72 5.82 -0.97
C VAL A 276 -9.05 6.25 -0.35
N PHE A 277 -9.92 5.28 -0.16
CA PHE A 277 -11.21 5.43 0.47
C PHE A 277 -11.28 4.48 1.67
N ARG A 278 -11.89 4.91 2.74
CA ARG A 278 -12.15 4.08 3.91
C ARG A 278 -13.66 4.03 4.18
N MET A 279 -14.17 2.83 4.42
CA MET A 279 -15.53 2.63 4.91
C MET A 279 -15.50 2.14 6.35
N GLY A 280 -16.32 2.75 7.19
CA GLY A 280 -16.52 2.34 8.54
C GLY A 280 -17.90 2.75 9.07
N SER A 281 -18.49 2.03 10.03
CA SER A 281 -19.88 2.25 10.44
C SER A 281 -20.08 3.43 11.39
N THR A 282 -19.02 3.99 11.97
CA THR A 282 -19.14 5.21 12.77
C THR A 282 -19.17 6.44 11.88
N THR A 283 -18.19 6.59 11.01
CA THR A 283 -18.03 7.81 10.22
C THR A 283 -18.38 7.65 8.75
N GLY A 284 -18.79 6.44 8.33
CA GLY A 284 -19.17 6.14 6.94
C GLY A 284 -17.97 6.24 5.97
N LEU A 285 -18.26 6.52 4.71
CA LEU A 285 -17.24 6.67 3.67
C LEU A 285 -16.41 7.94 3.90
N ARG A 286 -15.09 7.78 3.92
CA ARG A 286 -14.09 8.86 3.98
C ARG A 286 -13.02 8.61 2.93
N ASP A 287 -12.32 9.66 2.54
CA ASP A 287 -11.22 9.58 1.59
C ASP A 287 -10.01 10.39 2.03
N GLY A 288 -8.88 10.10 1.42
CA GLY A 288 -7.61 10.77 1.68
C GLY A 288 -6.49 10.11 0.89
N GLN A 289 -5.26 10.31 1.34
CA GLN A 289 -4.06 9.79 0.67
C GLN A 289 -3.20 8.98 1.62
N VAL A 290 -2.50 8.00 1.06
CA VAL A 290 -1.41 7.31 1.75
C VAL A 290 -0.26 8.29 1.94
N THR A 291 0.17 8.50 3.20
CA THR A 291 1.23 9.44 3.58
C THR A 291 2.54 8.74 3.96
N GLY A 292 2.47 7.48 4.40
CA GLY A 292 3.64 6.69 4.78
C GLY A 292 3.39 5.19 4.67
N LEU A 293 4.46 4.41 4.62
CA LEU A 293 4.46 2.95 4.62
C LEU A 293 5.38 2.42 5.70
N ASN A 294 5.16 1.17 6.12
CA ASN A 294 5.92 0.53 7.20
C ASN A 294 5.93 1.38 8.48
N ALA A 295 4.81 2.01 8.79
CA ALA A 295 4.66 2.81 9.99
C ALA A 295 4.68 1.92 11.23
N THR A 296 5.20 2.47 12.32
CA THR A 296 5.15 1.90 13.65
C THR A 296 4.32 2.81 14.53
N VAL A 297 3.38 2.23 15.27
CA VAL A 297 2.54 2.96 16.24
C VAL A 297 2.68 2.33 17.62
N ASN A 298 2.90 3.16 18.63
CA ASN A 298 2.97 2.72 20.02
C ASN A 298 1.66 3.10 20.72
N TYR A 299 0.75 2.14 20.73
CA TYR A 299 -0.49 2.22 21.50
C TYR A 299 -0.23 1.97 23.00
N PRO A 300 -1.17 2.31 23.89
CA PRO A 300 -1.07 1.91 25.29
C PRO A 300 -0.95 0.39 25.48
N GLU A 301 -1.59 -0.39 24.62
CA GLU A 301 -1.63 -1.86 24.63
C GLU A 301 -0.32 -2.48 24.12
N GLY A 302 0.47 -1.73 23.34
CA GLY A 302 1.74 -2.17 22.78
C GLY A 302 2.07 -1.57 21.42
N THR A 303 3.23 -1.95 20.92
CA THR A 303 3.73 -1.47 19.61
C THR A 303 3.15 -2.33 18.48
N VAL A 304 2.65 -1.69 17.44
CA VAL A 304 2.27 -2.33 16.16
C VAL A 304 3.16 -1.81 15.05
N THR A 305 3.63 -2.69 14.19
CA THR A 305 4.56 -2.38 13.10
C THR A 305 4.00 -2.74 11.74
N GLY A 306 4.61 -2.22 10.66
CA GLY A 306 4.28 -2.58 9.29
C GLY A 306 3.03 -1.90 8.73
N LEU A 307 2.51 -0.87 9.39
CA LEU A 307 1.24 -0.22 9.02
C LEU A 307 1.38 0.75 7.86
N ILE A 308 0.27 0.99 7.16
CA ILE A 308 0.07 2.08 6.21
C ILE A 308 -0.39 3.30 6.98
N GLN A 309 0.24 4.46 6.78
CA GLN A 309 -0.19 5.74 7.33
C GLN A 309 -0.94 6.54 6.27
N THR A 310 -2.04 7.19 6.67
CA THR A 310 -2.87 8.02 5.80
C THR A 310 -3.29 9.31 6.50
N ASP A 311 -3.82 10.27 5.74
CA ASP A 311 -4.56 11.43 6.23
C ASP A 311 -6.09 11.24 6.17
N VAL A 312 -6.56 10.02 5.89
CA VAL A 312 -7.98 9.67 6.00
C VAL A 312 -8.39 9.77 7.46
N CYS A 313 -9.47 10.46 7.77
CA CYS A 313 -9.97 10.50 9.14
C CYS A 313 -10.64 9.18 9.53
N ALA A 314 -10.57 8.85 10.81
CA ALA A 314 -11.32 7.76 11.44
C ALA A 314 -11.61 8.10 12.90
N GLU A 315 -12.61 7.46 13.46
CA GLU A 315 -13.03 7.63 14.86
C GLU A 315 -13.18 6.28 15.54
N PRO A 316 -13.26 6.25 16.87
CA PRO A 316 -13.58 5.05 17.61
C PRO A 316 -14.80 4.39 16.96
N GLY A 317 -14.58 3.17 16.50
CA GLY A 317 -15.56 2.50 15.76
C GLY A 317 -15.23 2.11 14.35
N ASP A 318 -14.30 2.71 13.76
CA ASP A 318 -13.88 2.39 12.40
C ASP A 318 -12.87 1.23 12.32
N SER A 319 -12.52 0.61 13.47
CA SER A 319 -11.57 -0.53 13.56
C SER A 319 -11.94 -1.72 12.70
N GLY A 320 -11.00 -2.22 11.93
CA GLY A 320 -11.20 -3.31 10.99
C GLY A 320 -11.82 -2.88 9.65
N GLY A 321 -12.34 -1.65 9.55
CA GLY A 321 -12.98 -1.13 8.36
C GLY A 321 -12.07 -1.13 7.14
N ALA A 322 -12.66 -1.30 5.98
CA ALA A 322 -11.99 -1.46 4.70
C ALA A 322 -11.32 -0.18 4.21
N LEU A 323 -10.02 -0.23 3.89
CA LEU A 323 -9.32 0.76 3.08
C LEU A 323 -9.19 0.22 1.66
N PHE A 324 -9.66 0.95 0.67
CA PHE A 324 -9.72 0.48 -0.71
C PHE A 324 -9.52 1.62 -1.72
N THR A 325 -9.33 1.27 -2.99
CA THR A 325 -9.25 2.23 -4.09
C THR A 325 -10.58 2.36 -4.81
N ARG A 326 -10.76 3.44 -5.56
CA ARG A 326 -11.99 3.67 -6.35
C ARG A 326 -12.27 2.57 -7.37
N ASP A 327 -11.24 1.93 -7.89
CA ASP A 327 -11.33 0.84 -8.87
C ASP A 327 -11.46 -0.56 -8.22
N GLY A 328 -11.60 -0.61 -6.89
CA GLY A 328 -11.94 -1.81 -6.14
C GLY A 328 -10.74 -2.68 -5.72
N ALA A 329 -9.55 -2.12 -5.57
CA ALA A 329 -8.45 -2.84 -4.92
C ALA A 329 -8.55 -2.69 -3.40
N ALA A 330 -8.52 -3.81 -2.66
CA ALA A 330 -8.39 -3.82 -1.21
C ALA A 330 -6.94 -3.45 -0.84
N ILE A 331 -6.78 -2.51 0.09
CA ILE A 331 -5.48 -1.96 0.49
C ILE A 331 -5.16 -2.27 1.94
N GLY A 332 -6.12 -2.10 2.87
CA GLY A 332 -5.83 -2.28 4.29
C GLY A 332 -7.06 -2.38 5.17
N LEU A 333 -6.81 -2.61 6.47
CA LEU A 333 -7.81 -2.67 7.54
C LEU A 333 -7.51 -1.57 8.55
N THR A 334 -8.51 -0.83 9.00
CA THR A 334 -8.34 0.23 9.99
C THR A 334 -7.79 -0.33 11.31
N SER A 335 -6.63 0.17 11.75
CA SER A 335 -6.01 -0.18 13.03
C SER A 335 -6.33 0.86 14.10
N GLY A 336 -5.87 2.07 13.91
CA GLY A 336 -6.08 3.16 14.86
C GLY A 336 -5.51 4.46 14.34
N GLY A 337 -5.51 5.48 15.18
CA GLY A 337 -5.00 6.78 14.74
C GLY A 337 -5.08 7.85 15.82
N SER A 338 -4.93 9.10 15.40
CA SER A 338 -5.09 10.28 16.23
C SER A 338 -5.93 11.32 15.53
N GLY A 339 -6.69 12.10 16.30
CA GLY A 339 -7.63 13.11 15.77
C GLY A 339 -9.03 12.55 15.58
N ASN A 340 -9.82 13.18 14.74
CA ASN A 340 -11.18 12.79 14.37
C ASN A 340 -11.58 13.41 13.03
N CYS A 341 -12.80 13.16 12.55
CA CYS A 341 -13.26 13.68 11.27
C CYS A 341 -13.62 15.18 11.26
N ASP A 342 -13.66 15.84 12.41
CA ASP A 342 -13.91 17.31 12.52
C ASP A 342 -12.62 18.12 12.38
N VAL A 343 -11.52 17.64 12.97
CA VAL A 343 -10.25 18.39 13.05
C VAL A 343 -9.12 17.79 12.20
N GLY A 344 -9.40 16.65 11.54
CA GLY A 344 -8.42 15.84 10.84
C GLY A 344 -7.53 15.06 11.80
N GLY A 345 -6.61 14.28 11.24
CA GLY A 345 -5.70 13.45 12.02
C GLY A 345 -4.88 12.53 11.13
N GLU A 346 -4.30 11.52 11.75
CA GLU A 346 -3.54 10.47 11.09
C GLU A 346 -4.19 9.12 11.44
N THR A 347 -4.45 8.31 10.43
CA THR A 347 -4.98 6.95 10.62
C THR A 347 -4.04 5.93 10.04
N PHE A 348 -3.88 4.84 10.76
CA PHE A 348 -3.01 3.72 10.41
C PHE A 348 -3.85 2.50 10.05
N PHE A 349 -3.39 1.78 9.04
CA PHE A 349 -4.07 0.61 8.50
C PHE A 349 -3.12 -0.57 8.41
N GLN A 350 -3.61 -1.74 8.77
CA GLN A 350 -2.93 -3.01 8.47
C GLN A 350 -2.96 -3.25 6.96
N PRO A 351 -1.82 -3.49 6.28
CA PRO A 351 -1.83 -3.92 4.88
C PRO A 351 -2.64 -5.21 4.73
N VAL A 352 -3.60 -5.22 3.81
CA VAL A 352 -4.47 -6.39 3.62
C VAL A 352 -3.71 -7.58 3.04
N THR A 353 -2.71 -7.34 2.19
CA THR A 353 -1.84 -8.39 1.60
C THR A 353 -1.13 -9.18 2.70
N THR A 354 -0.51 -8.50 3.67
CA THR A 354 0.14 -9.14 4.82
C THR A 354 -0.87 -9.94 5.68
N ALA A 355 -2.07 -9.39 5.90
CA ALA A 355 -3.11 -10.09 6.66
C ALA A 355 -3.57 -11.37 5.95
N LEU A 356 -3.84 -11.30 4.64
CA LEU A 356 -4.25 -12.44 3.81
C LEU A 356 -3.20 -13.56 3.82
N ASP A 357 -1.93 -13.20 3.64
CA ASP A 357 -0.82 -14.16 3.66
C ASP A 357 -0.69 -14.85 5.01
N ALA A 358 -0.77 -14.06 6.10
CA ALA A 358 -0.62 -14.59 7.47
C ALA A 358 -1.74 -15.56 7.86
N VAL A 359 -2.98 -15.32 7.41
CA VAL A 359 -4.12 -16.19 7.75
C VAL A 359 -4.44 -17.22 6.66
N GLY A 360 -3.69 -17.22 5.57
CA GLY A 360 -3.91 -18.14 4.45
C GLY A 360 -5.28 -17.96 3.78
N ALA A 361 -5.71 -16.73 3.58
CA ALA A 361 -6.97 -16.40 2.93
C ALA A 361 -6.76 -15.61 1.64
N ARG A 362 -7.80 -15.48 0.85
CA ARG A 362 -7.79 -14.65 -0.36
C ARG A 362 -9.10 -13.87 -0.51
N ILE A 363 -9.04 -12.71 -1.10
CA ILE A 363 -10.21 -12.02 -1.65
C ILE A 363 -10.63 -12.80 -2.91
N PRO A 364 -11.88 -13.21 -3.02
CA PRO A 364 -12.39 -14.02 -4.13
C PRO A 364 -12.24 -13.37 -5.51
#